data_63a51bd61bfcee6f2da61a94c7f1cb45
#
_entry.id   63a51bd61bfcee6f2da61a94c7f1cb45
#
_cell.length_a   1.000
_cell.length_b   1.000
_cell.length_c   1.000
_cell.angle_alpha   90.00
_cell.angle_beta   90.00
_cell.angle_gamma   90.00
#
_symmetry.space_group_name_H-M   'P 1'
#
loop_
_entity.id
_entity.type
_entity.pdbx_description
1 polymer ?
#
loop_
_entity_poly.entity_id
_entity_poly.type
_entity_poly.pdbx_seq_one_letter_code
_entity_poly.pdbx_strand_id
1 'polypeptide(L)' 'MNEKTLEFINSIGVMTETWMVIYQAFLSRGMSQEEAMTHTKGLYETIFKTTFGRTSEKNNVEE' A
#
# COMPACT_ATOMS: atom_id res chain seq x y z
N MET A 1 20.64 6.57 13.92
CA MET A 1 19.72 6.42 12.81
C MET A 1 19.40 7.79 12.25
N ASN A 2 19.54 7.99 10.95
CA ASN A 2 19.31 9.31 10.40
C ASN A 2 17.82 9.55 10.17
N GLU A 3 17.49 10.79 9.84
CA GLU A 3 16.11 11.21 9.70
C GLU A 3 15.38 10.45 8.58
N LYS A 4 16.08 10.23 7.48
CA LYS A 4 15.45 9.58 6.33
C LYS A 4 15.09 8.13 6.65
N THR A 5 15.95 7.45 7.37
CA THR A 5 15.68 6.08 7.78
C THR A 5 14.48 6.04 8.70
N LEU A 6 14.41 6.98 9.62
CA LEU A 6 13.30 7.05 10.56
C LEU A 6 11.98 7.34 9.85
N GLU A 7 12.01 8.26 8.89
CA GLU A 7 10.83 8.56 8.10
C GLU A 7 10.36 7.34 7.30
N PHE A 8 11.31 6.59 6.77
CA PHE A 8 10.99 5.39 6.02
C PHE A 8 10.29 4.36 6.90
N ILE A 9 10.83 4.15 8.09
CA ILE A 9 10.26 3.21 9.05
C ILE A 9 8.86 3.65 9.46
N ASN A 10 8.68 4.95 9.70
CA ASN A 10 7.38 5.48 10.06
C ASN A 10 6.36 5.28 8.93
N SER A 11 6.81 5.49 7.70
CA SER A 11 5.94 5.32 6.54
C SER A 11 5.46 3.87 6.43
N ILE A 12 6.36 2.92 6.66
CA ILE A 12 5.99 1.50 6.63
C ILE A 12 4.96 1.20 7.71
N GLY A 13 5.15 1.77 8.91
CA GLY A 13 4.21 1.58 9.99
C GLY A 13 2.83 2.09 9.64
N VAL A 14 2.76 3.29 9.08
CA VAL A 14 1.49 3.88 8.70
C VAL A 14 0.80 3.03 7.62
N MET A 15 1.58 2.57 6.64
CA MET A 15 1.04 1.74 5.58
C MET A 15 0.50 0.42 6.12
N THR A 16 1.20 -0.16 7.07
CA THR A 16 0.76 -1.41 7.67
C THR A 16 -0.56 -1.22 8.42
N GLU A 17 -0.65 -0.14 9.18
CA GLU A 17 -1.88 0.15 9.91
C GLU A 17 -3.04 0.40 8.96
N THR A 18 -2.80 1.15 7.90
CA THR A 18 -3.83 1.42 6.91
C THR A 18 -4.30 0.13 6.26
N TRP A 19 -3.36 -0.75 5.93
CA TRP A 19 -3.67 -2.05 5.34
C TRP A 19 -4.62 -2.83 6.25
N MET A 20 -4.29 -2.85 7.55
CA MET A 20 -5.10 -3.59 8.51
C MET A 20 -6.50 -3.00 8.65
N VAL A 21 -6.60 -1.68 8.64
CA VAL A 21 -7.91 -1.02 8.74
C VAL A 21 -8.77 -1.37 7.54
N ILE A 22 -8.19 -1.33 6.35
CA ILE A 22 -8.92 -1.65 5.14
C ILE A 22 -9.34 -3.12 5.14
N TYR A 23 -8.43 -3.98 5.54
CA TYR A 23 -8.71 -5.41 5.61
C TYR A 23 -9.87 -5.68 6.56
N GLN A 24 -9.83 -5.08 7.76
CA GLN A 24 -10.89 -5.24 8.74
C GLN A 24 -12.21 -4.70 8.23
N ALA A 25 -12.17 -3.60 7.49
CA ALA A 25 -13.39 -3.02 6.94
C ALA A 25 -14.05 -3.99 5.96
N PHE A 26 -13.26 -4.66 5.14
CA PHE A 26 -13.79 -5.64 4.21
C PHE A 26 -14.39 -6.83 4.96
N LEU A 27 -13.71 -7.29 5.99
CA LEU A 27 -14.22 -8.39 6.80
C LEU A 27 -15.57 -8.05 7.43
N SER A 28 -15.70 -6.82 7.94
CA SER A 28 -16.93 -6.42 8.60
C SER A 28 -18.07 -6.26 7.61
N ARG A 29 -17.78 -6.21 6.32
CA ARG A 29 -18.83 -6.16 5.30
C ARG A 29 -19.21 -7.54 4.79
N GLY A 30 -18.68 -8.58 5.39
CA GLY A 30 -19.09 -9.93 5.09
C GLY A 30 -18.18 -10.67 4.14
N MET A 31 -17.04 -10.10 3.79
CA MET A 31 -16.08 -10.80 2.96
C MET A 31 -15.36 -11.87 3.75
N SER A 32 -15.01 -12.96 3.07
CA SER A 32 -14.16 -13.96 3.68
C SER A 32 -12.75 -13.40 3.83
N GLN A 33 -11.93 -14.07 4.64
CA GLN A 33 -10.56 -13.64 4.83
C GLN A 33 -9.81 -13.59 3.51
N GLU A 34 -10.05 -14.60 2.67
CA GLU A 34 -9.40 -14.68 1.38
C GLU A 34 -9.82 -13.53 0.48
N GLU A 35 -11.11 -13.25 0.44
CA GLU A 35 -11.62 -12.15 -0.37
C GLU A 35 -11.09 -10.81 0.12
N ALA A 36 -11.12 -10.62 1.43
CA ALA A 36 -10.65 -9.36 2.01
C ALA A 36 -9.17 -9.15 1.71
N MET A 37 -8.38 -10.22 1.80
CA MET A 37 -6.96 -10.16 1.51
C MET A 37 -6.74 -9.76 0.05
N THR A 38 -7.45 -10.41 -0.86
CA THR A 38 -7.31 -10.14 -2.29
C THR A 38 -7.69 -8.70 -2.61
N HIS A 39 -8.79 -8.23 -2.05
CA HIS A 39 -9.23 -6.86 -2.32
C HIS A 39 -8.31 -5.83 -1.72
N THR A 40 -7.82 -6.07 -0.51
CA THR A 40 -6.89 -5.14 0.13
C THR A 40 -5.60 -5.06 -0.67
N LYS A 41 -5.11 -6.20 -1.13
CA LYS A 41 -3.89 -6.25 -1.93
C LYS A 41 -4.07 -5.50 -3.24
N GLY A 42 -5.21 -5.71 -3.90
CA GLY A 42 -5.48 -5.03 -5.15
C GLY A 42 -5.54 -3.52 -4.98
N LEU A 43 -6.18 -3.09 -3.91
CA LEU A 43 -6.28 -1.66 -3.61
C LEU A 43 -4.89 -1.06 -3.38
N TYR A 44 -4.05 -1.76 -2.64
CA TYR A 44 -2.70 -1.28 -2.38
C TYR A 44 -1.86 -1.24 -3.64
N GLU A 45 -2.02 -2.22 -4.51
CA GLU A 45 -1.30 -2.21 -5.78
C GLU A 45 -1.69 -1.00 -6.61
N THR A 46 -2.97 -0.66 -6.60
CA THR A 46 -3.44 0.51 -7.33
C THR A 46 -2.84 1.78 -6.75
N ILE A 47 -2.82 1.89 -5.42
CA ILE A 47 -2.25 3.05 -4.76
C ILE A 47 -0.76 3.17 -5.08
N PHE A 48 -0.04 2.06 -5.02
CA PHE A 48 1.38 2.06 -5.33
C PHE A 48 1.64 2.46 -6.77
N LYS A 49 0.86 1.93 -7.70
CA LYS A 49 1.02 2.28 -9.10
C LYS A 49 0.77 3.75 -9.33
N THR A 50 -0.24 4.29 -8.67
CA THR A 50 -0.56 5.70 -8.85
C THR A 50 0.51 6.59 -8.25
N THR A 51 1.03 6.21 -7.09
CA THR A 51 1.97 7.05 -6.36
C THR A 51 3.40 6.87 -6.85
N PHE A 52 3.83 5.62 -7.00
CA PHE A 52 5.24 5.33 -7.33
C PHE A 52 5.43 4.94 -8.78
N GLY A 53 4.39 4.43 -9.41
CA GLY A 53 4.48 4.03 -10.80
C GLY A 53 4.79 5.19 -11.73
N ARG A 54 4.35 6.38 -11.37
CA ARG A 54 4.64 7.57 -12.16
C ARG A 54 6.12 7.80 -12.30
N THR A 55 6.83 7.69 -11.18
CA THR A 55 8.27 7.87 -11.17
C THR A 55 8.94 6.80 -12.02
N SER A 56 8.47 5.58 -11.90
CA SER A 56 9.02 4.47 -12.67
C SER A 56 8.81 4.69 -14.16
N GLU A 57 7.63 5.14 -14.53
CA GLU A 57 7.31 5.40 -15.93
C GLU A 57 8.20 6.48 -16.50
N LYS A 58 8.45 7.52 -15.73
CA LYS A 58 9.32 8.58 -16.15
C LYS A 58 10.73 8.07 -16.44
N ASN A 59 11.22 7.24 -15.53
CA ASN A 59 12.54 6.65 -15.68
C ASN A 59 12.62 5.81 -16.94
N ASN A 60 11.57 5.06 -17.22
CA ASN A 60 11.54 4.20 -18.39
C ASN A 60 11.55 5.01 -19.66
N VAL A 61 10.82 6.11 -19.65
CA VAL A 61 10.76 6.96 -20.83
C VAL A 61 12.11 7.56 -21.15
N GLU A 62 12.86 7.88 -20.12
CA GLU A 62 14.19 8.46 -20.31
C GLU A 62 15.18 7.48 -20.89
N GLU A 63 14.94 6.21 -20.72
CA GLU A 63 15.82 5.21 -21.28
C GLU A 63 15.65 5.13 -22.78
#